data_f418170dc302ff903e1fbf9ff8c7b739
#
_entry.id   f418170dc302ff903e1fbf9ff8c7b739
#
_cell.length_a   1.000
_cell.length_b   1.000
_cell.length_c   1.000
_cell.angle_alpha   90.00
_cell.angle_beta   90.00
_cell.angle_gamma   90.00
#
_symmetry.space_group_name_H-M   'P 1'
#
loop_
_entity.id
_entity.type
_entity.pdbx_description
1 polymer ?
#
loop_
_entity_poly.entity_id
_entity_poly.type
_entity_poly.pdbx_seq_one_letter_code
_entity_poly.pdbx_strand_id
1 'polypeptide(L)'
;MMEYETYIPSDLLKPFIRLFAIQEVAEETTYKVLPDTGVVIGFQYKGRLFRVDDGIPTALGTSGISGLVDHHRSFRNLPGTGTILVFFKEAGAAPFFRQPLHEIFRESVTLDNFILRSELLCLEEQLAEAPTNPERITLLEKFLIGRMTRGEPDKLVLAALALIHKSKGNIRIKDLAQQLHTSQSPLEKRFRAAVGASPKKFSSIVRLKNLLQQFPKTGSLTELGYEAGFYDQAHFIKEFKAFTGDTPENFFRQL
;
A
#
# COMPACT_ATOMS: atom_id res chain seq x y z
N MET A 1 -12.47 -20.14 6.47
CA MET A 1 -12.93 -19.16 5.45
C MET A 1 -12.43 -17.79 5.85
N MET A 2 -12.01 -16.95 4.92
CA MET A 2 -11.57 -15.56 5.18
C MET A 2 -12.75 -14.63 4.93
N GLU A 3 -13.20 -13.91 5.95
CA GLU A 3 -14.22 -12.89 5.82
C GLU A 3 -13.55 -11.53 5.65
N TYR A 4 -14.08 -10.70 4.77
CA TYR A 4 -13.52 -9.40 4.44
C TYR A 4 -14.64 -8.37 4.32
N GLU A 5 -14.69 -7.43 5.25
CA GLU A 5 -15.69 -6.38 5.32
C GLU A 5 -15.02 -5.01 5.08
N THR A 6 -15.62 -4.16 4.24
CA THR A 6 -15.07 -2.84 3.91
C THR A 6 -15.95 -1.70 4.38
N TYR A 7 -15.31 -0.60 4.80
CA TYR A 7 -15.96 0.59 5.30
C TYR A 7 -15.45 1.84 4.58
N ILE A 8 -16.38 2.71 4.24
CA ILE A 8 -16.08 4.01 3.61
C ILE A 8 -15.68 4.99 4.72
N PRO A 9 -14.55 5.70 4.59
CA PRO A 9 -14.15 6.72 5.57
C PRO A 9 -15.15 7.86 5.68
N SER A 10 -15.21 8.48 6.87
CA SER A 10 -15.94 9.74 7.10
C SER A 10 -15.42 10.86 6.18
N ASP A 11 -16.24 11.90 5.97
CA ASP A 11 -15.92 12.98 5.03
C ASP A 11 -14.59 13.68 5.32
N LEU A 12 -14.19 13.77 6.58
CA LEU A 12 -12.89 14.31 7.01
C LEU A 12 -11.71 13.44 6.56
N LEU A 13 -11.86 12.14 6.51
CA LEU A 13 -10.80 11.18 6.18
C LEU A 13 -10.81 10.74 4.71
N LYS A 14 -11.92 10.90 3.98
CA LYS A 14 -12.03 10.56 2.55
C LYS A 14 -10.94 11.16 1.65
N PRO A 15 -10.40 12.37 1.89
CA PRO A 15 -9.29 12.88 1.08
C PRO A 15 -8.01 12.06 1.21
N PHE A 16 -7.82 11.37 2.34
CA PHE A 16 -6.57 10.72 2.74
C PHE A 16 -6.65 9.19 2.71
N ILE A 17 -7.79 8.64 3.09
CA ILE A 17 -8.02 7.21 3.23
C ILE A 17 -8.93 6.73 2.10
N ARG A 18 -8.54 5.63 1.46
CA ARG A 18 -9.33 4.99 0.40
C ARG A 18 -10.48 4.19 0.99
N LEU A 19 -10.16 3.33 1.97
CA LEU A 19 -11.13 2.51 2.70
C LEU A 19 -10.50 1.96 3.99
N PHE A 20 -11.35 1.54 4.91
CA PHE A 20 -10.99 0.60 5.97
C PHE A 20 -11.45 -0.79 5.58
N ALA A 21 -10.73 -1.81 6.03
CA ALA A 21 -11.16 -3.18 5.89
C ALA A 21 -10.95 -3.94 7.20
N ILE A 22 -11.87 -4.83 7.51
CA ILE A 22 -11.73 -5.80 8.60
C ILE A 22 -11.64 -7.17 7.98
N GLN A 23 -10.56 -7.88 8.32
CA GLN A 23 -10.30 -9.23 7.88
C GLN A 23 -10.38 -10.16 9.08
N GLU A 24 -11.24 -11.16 9.01
CA GLU A 24 -11.34 -12.23 9.99
C GLU A 24 -11.06 -13.58 9.35
N VAL A 25 -10.27 -14.40 10.04
CA VAL A 25 -9.80 -15.68 9.51
C VAL A 25 -10.08 -16.78 10.51
N ALA A 26 -10.98 -17.71 10.16
CA ALA A 26 -11.34 -18.83 11.02
C ALA A 26 -10.27 -19.93 11.04
N GLU A 27 -9.58 -20.15 9.93
CA GLU A 27 -8.58 -21.20 9.74
C GLU A 27 -7.24 -20.61 9.35
N GLU A 28 -6.15 -21.34 9.62
CA GLU A 28 -4.82 -20.90 9.19
C GLU A 28 -4.79 -20.68 7.66
N THR A 29 -4.30 -19.51 7.27
CA THR A 29 -4.27 -19.12 5.86
C THR A 29 -2.98 -18.38 5.53
N THR A 30 -2.31 -18.81 4.45
CA THR A 30 -1.19 -18.08 3.87
C THR A 30 -1.61 -17.48 2.53
N TYR A 31 -1.32 -16.19 2.32
CA TYR A 31 -1.72 -15.49 1.10
C TYR A 31 -0.65 -14.47 0.66
N LYS A 32 -0.65 -14.17 -0.63
CA LYS A 32 0.22 -13.15 -1.22
C LYS A 32 -0.53 -11.82 -1.33
N VAL A 33 0.16 -10.73 -1.02
CA VAL A 33 -0.29 -9.35 -1.25
C VAL A 33 0.59 -8.72 -2.31
N LEU A 34 -0.02 -8.26 -3.39
CA LEU A 34 0.67 -7.57 -4.46
C LEU A 34 0.97 -6.11 -4.06
N PRO A 35 2.02 -5.50 -4.64
CA PRO A 35 2.29 -4.08 -4.43
C PRO A 35 1.09 -3.20 -4.75
N ASP A 36 0.84 -2.22 -3.88
CA ASP A 36 -0.17 -1.19 -4.07
C ASP A 36 0.48 0.21 -4.04
N THR A 37 -0.26 1.22 -4.45
CA THR A 37 0.19 2.61 -4.57
C THR A 37 0.02 3.41 -3.28
N GLY A 38 -0.57 2.83 -2.24
CA GLY A 38 -0.81 3.46 -0.93
C GLY A 38 -0.11 2.74 0.22
N VAL A 39 0.17 3.48 1.27
CA VAL A 39 0.59 2.96 2.57
C VAL A 39 -0.58 2.24 3.24
N VAL A 40 -0.30 1.20 4.02
CA VAL A 40 -1.30 0.46 4.79
C VAL A 40 -0.91 0.41 6.25
N ILE A 41 -1.85 0.72 7.14
CA ILE A 41 -1.71 0.45 8.58
C ILE A 41 -2.58 -0.75 8.94
N GLY A 42 -2.06 -1.64 9.78
CA GLY A 42 -2.78 -2.79 10.32
C GLY A 42 -2.84 -2.76 11.85
N PHE A 43 -3.99 -3.11 12.40
CA PHE A 43 -4.21 -3.36 13.82
C PHE A 43 -4.77 -4.76 14.01
N GLN A 44 -4.04 -5.61 14.73
CA GLN A 44 -4.50 -6.95 15.10
C GLN A 44 -5.28 -6.85 16.42
N TYR A 45 -6.60 -6.93 16.37
CA TYR A 45 -7.43 -6.87 17.59
C TYR A 45 -7.70 -8.25 18.20
N LYS A 46 -7.39 -9.34 17.47
CA LYS A 46 -7.35 -10.71 17.97
C LYS A 46 -6.42 -11.59 17.13
N GLY A 47 -5.91 -12.67 17.73
CA GLY A 47 -5.04 -13.65 17.04
C GLY A 47 -3.65 -13.13 16.71
N ARG A 48 -3.02 -13.71 15.68
CA ARG A 48 -1.67 -13.37 15.26
C ARG A 48 -1.49 -13.45 13.75
N LEU A 49 -0.86 -12.41 13.20
CA LEU A 49 -0.43 -12.29 11.80
C LEU A 49 1.09 -12.34 11.69
N PHE A 50 1.58 -13.09 10.72
CA PHE A 50 3.01 -13.21 10.42
C PHE A 50 3.28 -12.71 9.01
N ARG A 51 4.42 -12.07 8.82
CA ARG A 51 5.02 -11.90 7.49
C ARG A 51 5.89 -13.13 7.21
N VAL A 52 5.83 -13.63 5.98
CA VAL A 52 6.61 -14.80 5.55
C VAL A 52 7.61 -14.35 4.49
N ASP A 53 8.90 -14.33 4.85
CA ASP A 53 10.00 -14.01 3.96
C ASP A 53 10.82 -15.30 3.74
N ASP A 54 10.97 -15.72 2.47
CA ASP A 54 11.69 -16.95 2.09
C ASP A 54 11.22 -18.21 2.87
N GLY A 55 9.92 -18.28 3.16
CA GLY A 55 9.31 -19.38 3.90
C GLY A 55 9.43 -19.26 5.44
N ILE A 56 10.12 -18.25 5.96
CA ILE A 56 10.33 -18.03 7.40
C ILE A 56 9.26 -17.06 7.92
N PRO A 57 8.38 -17.50 8.83
CA PRO A 57 7.37 -16.62 9.41
C PRO A 57 7.96 -15.73 10.51
N THR A 58 7.77 -14.44 10.42
CA THR A 58 8.11 -13.43 11.43
C THR A 58 6.84 -12.78 11.96
N ALA A 59 6.60 -12.87 13.28
CA ALA A 59 5.42 -12.28 13.89
C ALA A 59 5.41 -10.76 13.71
N LEU A 60 4.28 -10.22 13.28
CA LEU A 60 4.05 -8.78 13.25
C LEU A 60 3.58 -8.26 14.62
N GLY A 61 3.89 -6.99 14.92
CA GLY A 61 3.36 -6.32 16.10
C GLY A 61 1.83 -6.17 16.05
N THR A 62 1.22 -5.88 17.18
CA THR A 62 -0.24 -5.67 17.29
C THR A 62 -0.72 -4.55 16.37
N SER A 63 0.07 -3.49 16.24
CA SER A 63 -0.13 -2.42 15.28
C SER A 63 1.12 -2.16 14.46
N GLY A 64 0.96 -1.95 13.16
CA GLY A 64 2.07 -1.76 12.24
C GLY A 64 1.71 -0.94 11.02
N ILE A 65 2.74 -0.40 10.37
CA ILE A 65 2.64 0.33 9.11
C ILE A 65 3.50 -0.36 8.04
N SER A 66 2.92 -0.58 6.88
CA SER A 66 3.60 -1.07 5.70
C SER A 66 3.74 0.06 4.69
N GLY A 67 4.98 0.42 4.39
CA GLY A 67 5.31 1.34 3.30
C GLY A 67 5.08 0.71 1.93
N LEU A 68 5.27 1.51 0.87
CA LEU A 68 5.20 1.01 -0.49
C LEU A 68 6.26 -0.05 -0.73
N VAL A 69 5.88 -1.06 -1.50
CA VAL A 69 6.77 -2.13 -1.95
C VAL A 69 6.71 -2.25 -3.47
N ASP A 70 7.77 -2.78 -4.06
CA ASP A 70 7.86 -3.08 -5.49
C ASP A 70 7.96 -4.59 -5.77
N HIS A 71 7.64 -5.41 -4.77
CA HIS A 71 7.57 -6.86 -4.85
C HIS A 71 6.40 -7.36 -3.99
N HIS A 72 5.90 -8.56 -4.29
CA HIS A 72 4.86 -9.19 -3.49
C HIS A 72 5.34 -9.49 -2.06
N ARG A 73 4.40 -9.56 -1.14
CA ARG A 73 4.63 -10.02 0.24
C ARG A 73 3.72 -11.19 0.56
N SER A 74 4.22 -12.11 1.37
CA SER A 74 3.41 -13.22 1.88
C SER A 74 3.08 -13.00 3.34
N PHE A 75 1.83 -13.29 3.70
CA PHE A 75 1.35 -13.22 5.08
C PHE A 75 0.70 -14.54 5.47
N ARG A 76 0.81 -14.88 6.76
CA ARG A 76 0.18 -16.06 7.36
C ARG A 76 -0.61 -15.64 8.57
N ASN A 77 -1.90 -15.89 8.56
CA ASN A 77 -2.79 -15.73 9.71
C ASN A 77 -2.89 -17.04 10.47
N LEU A 78 -2.86 -16.99 11.79
CA LEU A 78 -3.30 -18.10 12.63
C LEU A 78 -4.84 -18.15 12.71
N PRO A 79 -5.43 -19.30 13.09
CA PRO A 79 -6.86 -19.40 13.31
C PRO A 79 -7.37 -18.36 14.31
N GLY A 80 -8.53 -17.77 14.02
CA GLY A 80 -9.13 -16.75 14.87
C GLY A 80 -8.48 -15.36 14.80
N THR A 81 -7.63 -15.10 13.80
CA THR A 81 -7.01 -13.77 13.62
C THR A 81 -8.03 -12.77 13.09
N GLY A 82 -8.10 -11.60 13.74
CA GLY A 82 -8.87 -10.43 13.31
C GLY A 82 -7.97 -9.21 13.17
N THR A 83 -8.00 -8.59 11.98
CA THR A 83 -7.15 -7.45 11.63
C THR A 83 -7.96 -6.33 11.01
N ILE A 84 -7.75 -5.10 11.46
CA ILE A 84 -8.26 -3.89 10.81
C ILE A 84 -7.14 -3.33 9.93
N LEU A 85 -7.45 -3.03 8.68
CA LEU A 85 -6.55 -2.45 7.71
C LEU A 85 -7.02 -1.05 7.30
N VAL A 86 -6.13 -0.08 7.32
CA VAL A 86 -6.35 1.29 6.84
C VAL A 86 -5.58 1.46 5.54
N PHE A 87 -6.29 1.55 4.43
CA PHE A 87 -5.69 1.77 3.12
C PHE A 87 -5.65 3.26 2.80
N PHE A 88 -4.48 3.86 2.86
CA PHE A 88 -4.33 5.25 2.48
C PHE A 88 -4.38 5.44 0.96
N LYS A 89 -4.84 6.61 0.54
CA LYS A 89 -4.63 7.10 -0.82
C LYS A 89 -3.15 7.46 -1.01
N GLU A 90 -2.74 7.63 -2.23
CA GLU A 90 -1.39 8.09 -2.57
C GLU A 90 -1.12 9.45 -1.93
N ALA A 91 0.03 9.58 -1.28
CA ALA A 91 0.38 10.70 -0.40
C ALA A 91 -0.60 10.96 0.77
N GLY A 92 -1.67 10.16 0.92
CA GLY A 92 -2.69 10.36 1.94
C GLY A 92 -2.21 10.08 3.37
N ALA A 93 -1.16 9.29 3.55
CA ALA A 93 -0.60 9.01 4.87
C ALA A 93 0.27 10.16 5.42
N ALA A 94 0.82 11.02 4.56
CA ALA A 94 1.76 12.06 4.96
C ALA A 94 1.24 13.01 6.07
N PRO A 95 -0.03 13.43 6.11
CA PRO A 95 -0.54 14.28 7.20
C PRO A 95 -0.61 13.62 8.58
N PHE A 96 -0.48 12.30 8.66
CA PHE A 96 -0.60 11.55 9.92
C PHE A 96 0.76 11.21 10.55
N PHE A 97 1.85 11.37 9.80
CA PHE A 97 3.21 11.04 10.22
C PHE A 97 4.16 12.22 9.99
N ARG A 98 5.04 12.46 10.97
CA ARG A 98 6.06 13.53 10.86
C ARG A 98 7.26 13.08 10.02
N GLN A 99 7.54 11.79 10.03
CA GLN A 99 8.66 11.20 9.32
C GLN A 99 8.35 11.10 7.82
N PRO A 100 9.35 11.31 6.94
CA PRO A 100 9.19 11.08 5.51
C PRO A 100 8.85 9.61 5.20
N LEU A 101 7.81 9.37 4.42
CA LEU A 101 7.31 8.00 4.16
C LEU A 101 8.31 7.10 3.43
N HIS A 102 9.34 7.65 2.78
CA HIS A 102 10.35 6.84 2.12
C HIS A 102 11.29 6.10 3.09
N GLU A 103 11.32 6.48 4.36
CA GLU A 103 12.07 5.76 5.39
C GLU A 103 11.53 4.35 5.64
N ILE A 104 10.26 4.11 5.29
CA ILE A 104 9.61 2.80 5.36
C ILE A 104 9.41 2.14 3.99
N PHE A 105 10.11 2.61 2.94
CA PHE A 105 10.03 1.95 1.64
C PHE A 105 10.54 0.51 1.72
N ARG A 106 9.72 -0.44 1.28
CA ARG A 106 9.93 -1.89 1.39
C ARG A 106 9.93 -2.44 2.82
N GLU A 107 9.51 -1.65 3.81
CA GLU A 107 9.48 -2.09 5.20
C GLU A 107 8.05 -2.26 5.71
N SER A 108 7.90 -3.14 6.69
CA SER A 108 6.77 -3.19 7.62
C SER A 108 7.33 -3.06 9.03
N VAL A 109 6.96 -1.99 9.70
CA VAL A 109 7.47 -1.67 11.03
C VAL A 109 6.32 -1.46 12.00
N THR A 110 6.59 -1.60 13.28
CA THR A 110 5.60 -1.33 14.32
C THR A 110 5.28 0.16 14.41
N LEU A 111 4.03 0.51 14.74
CA LEU A 111 3.57 1.90 14.81
C LEU A 111 4.20 2.68 15.97
N ASP A 112 4.75 2.03 16.98
CA ASP A 112 5.48 2.69 18.08
C ASP A 112 6.75 3.43 17.64
N ASN A 113 7.24 3.20 16.42
CA ASN A 113 8.28 4.04 15.81
C ASN A 113 7.77 5.45 15.43
N PHE A 114 6.47 5.66 15.38
CA PHE A 114 5.83 6.91 14.89
C PHE A 114 4.87 7.52 15.92
N ILE A 115 4.36 6.72 16.84
CA ILE A 115 3.30 7.07 17.77
C ILE A 115 3.72 6.62 19.17
N LEU A 116 3.43 7.43 20.16
CA LEU A 116 3.73 7.09 21.55
C LEU A 116 3.09 5.75 21.94
N ARG A 117 3.87 4.87 22.55
CA ARG A 117 3.42 3.53 22.92
C ARG A 117 2.17 3.55 23.81
N SER A 118 2.07 4.52 24.73
CA SER A 118 0.90 4.68 25.59
C SER A 118 -0.39 4.97 24.83
N GLU A 119 -0.31 5.80 23.79
CA GLU A 119 -1.47 6.10 22.92
C GLU A 119 -1.90 4.87 22.11
N LEU A 120 -0.90 4.10 21.61
CA LEU A 120 -1.17 2.88 20.86
C LEU A 120 -1.79 1.80 21.73
N LEU A 121 -1.27 1.58 22.95
CA LEU A 121 -1.82 0.59 23.88
C LEU A 121 -3.29 0.89 24.19
N CYS A 122 -3.63 2.14 24.49
CA CYS A 122 -5.00 2.54 24.75
C CYS A 122 -5.93 2.25 23.53
N LEU A 123 -5.46 2.54 22.31
CA LEU A 123 -6.23 2.23 21.11
C LEU A 123 -6.35 0.72 20.89
N GLU A 124 -5.25 -0.03 21.02
CA GLU A 124 -5.20 -1.48 20.83
C GLU A 124 -6.18 -2.20 21.78
N GLU A 125 -6.24 -1.78 23.06
CA GLU A 125 -7.20 -2.27 24.06
C GLU A 125 -8.64 -1.96 23.64
N GLN A 126 -8.94 -0.70 23.29
CA GLN A 126 -10.28 -0.30 22.85
C GLN A 126 -10.74 -1.08 21.61
N LEU A 127 -9.84 -1.32 20.63
CA LEU A 127 -10.16 -2.10 19.44
C LEU A 127 -10.42 -3.58 19.76
N ALA A 128 -9.69 -4.16 20.72
CA ALA A 128 -9.89 -5.53 21.16
C ALA A 128 -11.21 -5.72 21.92
N GLU A 129 -11.58 -4.75 22.76
CA GLU A 129 -12.79 -4.79 23.58
C GLU A 129 -14.07 -4.38 22.82
N ALA A 130 -13.95 -3.64 21.72
CA ALA A 130 -15.12 -3.17 20.97
C ALA A 130 -15.97 -4.35 20.48
N PRO A 131 -17.30 -4.36 20.80
CA PRO A 131 -18.17 -5.50 20.53
C PRO A 131 -18.46 -5.71 19.04
N THR A 132 -18.43 -4.62 18.23
CA THR A 132 -18.79 -4.67 16.81
C THR A 132 -17.72 -4.04 15.91
N ASN A 133 -17.69 -4.46 14.66
CA ASN A 133 -16.79 -3.90 13.65
C ASN A 133 -17.06 -2.40 13.37
N PRO A 134 -18.30 -1.92 13.26
CA PRO A 134 -18.58 -0.47 13.13
C PRO A 134 -18.01 0.37 14.28
N GLU A 135 -18.05 -0.14 15.52
CA GLU A 135 -17.47 0.54 16.68
C GLU A 135 -15.94 0.60 16.59
N ARG A 136 -15.28 -0.49 16.16
CA ARG A 136 -13.83 -0.49 15.88
C ARG A 136 -13.44 0.57 14.87
N ILE A 137 -14.21 0.68 13.79
CA ILE A 137 -13.97 1.71 12.76
C ILE A 137 -14.15 3.12 13.33
N THR A 138 -15.19 3.35 14.13
CA THR A 138 -15.44 4.65 14.77
C THR A 138 -14.30 5.07 15.70
N LEU A 139 -13.79 4.14 16.52
CA LEU A 139 -12.64 4.38 17.41
C LEU A 139 -11.38 4.74 16.60
N LEU A 140 -11.13 3.99 15.53
CA LEU A 140 -9.98 4.20 14.68
C LEU A 140 -10.05 5.53 13.91
N GLU A 141 -11.21 5.91 13.40
CA GLU A 141 -11.44 7.21 12.78
C GLU A 141 -11.17 8.37 13.74
N LYS A 142 -11.71 8.28 14.95
CA LYS A 142 -11.48 9.28 16.01
C LYS A 142 -9.99 9.45 16.31
N PHE A 143 -9.28 8.33 16.43
CA PHE A 143 -7.83 8.34 16.64
C PHE A 143 -7.08 9.01 15.50
N LEU A 144 -7.39 8.66 14.26
CA LEU A 144 -6.73 9.22 13.08
C LEU A 144 -7.04 10.72 12.91
N ILE A 145 -8.28 11.14 13.11
CA ILE A 145 -8.67 12.57 13.06
C ILE A 145 -7.89 13.38 14.08
N GLY A 146 -7.73 12.87 15.31
CA GLY A 146 -6.96 13.53 16.36
C GLY A 146 -5.48 13.69 16.05
N ARG A 147 -4.94 12.89 15.15
CA ARG A 147 -3.52 12.94 14.75
C ARG A 147 -3.25 13.70 13.45
N MET A 148 -4.29 14.01 12.72
CA MET A 148 -4.16 14.66 11.42
C MET A 148 -3.57 16.08 11.59
N THR A 149 -2.43 16.31 10.95
CA THR A 149 -1.85 17.66 10.90
C THR A 149 -2.63 18.53 9.91
N ARG A 150 -2.86 19.79 10.30
CA ARG A 150 -3.47 20.79 9.41
C ARG A 150 -2.41 21.31 8.43
N GLY A 151 -2.27 20.63 7.30
CA GLY A 151 -1.38 21.05 6.22
C GLY A 151 -2.06 20.89 4.88
N GLU A 152 -1.81 21.81 3.94
CA GLU A 152 -2.24 21.59 2.56
C GLU A 152 -1.43 20.45 1.93
N PRO A 153 -2.08 19.55 1.16
CA PRO A 153 -1.37 18.55 0.38
C PRO A 153 -0.37 19.19 -0.58
N ASP A 154 0.76 18.55 -0.78
CA ASP A 154 1.79 19.05 -1.70
C ASP A 154 1.27 19.04 -3.16
N LYS A 155 0.95 20.24 -3.68
CA LYS A 155 0.37 20.42 -5.02
C LYS A 155 1.28 19.88 -6.13
N LEU A 156 2.62 19.96 -5.98
CA LEU A 156 3.56 19.40 -6.93
C LEU A 156 3.47 17.85 -6.95
N VAL A 157 3.39 17.25 -5.77
CA VAL A 157 3.25 15.78 -5.65
C VAL A 157 1.93 15.31 -6.22
N LEU A 158 0.82 16.00 -5.93
CA LEU A 158 -0.49 15.64 -6.49
C LEU A 158 -0.52 15.75 -8.02
N ALA A 159 0.08 16.80 -8.59
CA ALA A 159 0.19 16.96 -10.03
C ALA A 159 1.06 15.86 -10.65
N ALA A 160 2.16 15.48 -9.98
CA ALA A 160 3.01 14.37 -10.43
C ALA A 160 2.26 13.03 -10.43
N LEU A 161 1.51 12.73 -9.36
CA LEU A 161 0.67 11.53 -9.28
C LEU A 161 -0.34 11.48 -10.42
N ALA A 162 -1.04 12.59 -10.69
CA ALA A 162 -2.03 12.68 -11.78
C ALA A 162 -1.38 12.39 -13.16
N LEU A 163 -0.20 12.94 -13.45
CA LEU A 163 0.50 12.71 -14.71
C LEU A 163 1.01 11.25 -14.83
N ILE A 164 1.51 10.67 -13.74
CA ILE A 164 1.94 9.26 -13.72
C ILE A 164 0.75 8.34 -14.01
N HIS A 165 -0.41 8.58 -13.38
CA HIS A 165 -1.62 7.79 -13.65
C HIS A 165 -2.15 7.99 -15.07
N LYS A 166 -2.20 9.23 -15.56
CA LYS A 166 -2.62 9.55 -16.93
C LYS A 166 -1.77 8.82 -17.97
N SER A 167 -0.46 8.67 -17.70
CA SER A 167 0.47 7.93 -18.59
C SER A 167 0.50 6.43 -18.30
N LYS A 168 -0.34 5.91 -17.41
CA LYS A 168 -0.32 4.51 -16.94
C LYS A 168 1.07 4.05 -16.46
N GLY A 169 1.85 4.97 -15.88
CA GLY A 169 3.21 4.72 -15.40
C GLY A 169 4.31 4.77 -16.47
N ASN A 170 4.01 5.17 -17.70
CA ASN A 170 4.97 5.18 -18.82
C ASN A 170 5.68 6.54 -19.05
N ILE A 171 5.49 7.52 -18.15
CA ILE A 171 6.14 8.83 -18.25
C ILE A 171 7.62 8.74 -17.83
N ARG A 172 8.52 9.36 -18.61
CA ARG A 172 9.91 9.52 -18.21
C ARG A 172 10.02 10.60 -17.13
N ILE A 173 10.86 10.38 -16.13
CA ILE A 173 10.97 11.34 -15.01
C ILE A 173 11.46 12.72 -15.43
N LYS A 174 12.29 12.77 -16.48
CA LYS A 174 12.72 14.06 -17.09
C LYS A 174 11.52 14.82 -17.66
N ASP A 175 10.64 14.13 -18.38
CA ASP A 175 9.47 14.72 -19.04
C ASP A 175 8.40 15.12 -17.99
N LEU A 176 8.26 14.31 -16.92
CA LEU A 176 7.43 14.63 -15.78
C LEU A 176 7.87 15.92 -15.10
N ALA A 177 9.17 16.07 -14.82
CA ALA A 177 9.72 17.28 -14.21
C ALA A 177 9.54 18.51 -15.12
N GLN A 178 9.75 18.35 -16.43
CA GLN A 178 9.56 19.42 -17.41
C GLN A 178 8.09 19.89 -17.48
N GLN A 179 7.12 18.96 -17.51
CA GLN A 179 5.68 19.29 -17.52
C GLN A 179 5.23 19.99 -16.23
N LEU A 180 5.92 19.72 -15.12
CA LEU A 180 5.66 20.34 -13.81
C LEU A 180 6.48 21.62 -13.58
N HIS A 181 7.21 22.11 -14.59
CA HIS A 181 8.05 23.30 -14.50
C HIS A 181 9.02 23.27 -13.30
N THR A 182 9.62 22.10 -13.05
CA THR A 182 10.58 21.87 -11.95
C THR A 182 11.78 21.05 -12.44
N SER A 183 12.82 20.95 -11.61
CA SER A 183 13.92 20.01 -11.85
C SER A 183 13.64 18.65 -11.17
N GLN A 184 14.37 17.60 -11.59
CA GLN A 184 14.14 16.25 -11.07
C GLN A 184 14.43 16.14 -9.56
N SER A 185 15.45 16.81 -9.05
CA SER A 185 15.86 16.69 -7.64
C SER A 185 14.81 17.19 -6.64
N PRO A 186 14.24 18.40 -6.74
CA PRO A 186 13.14 18.83 -5.88
C PRO A 186 11.90 17.96 -6.00
N LEU A 187 11.54 17.55 -7.22
CA LEU A 187 10.43 16.65 -7.47
C LEU A 187 10.63 15.34 -6.73
N GLU A 188 11.79 14.70 -6.90
CA GLU A 188 12.09 13.41 -6.27
C GLU A 188 12.08 13.51 -4.74
N LYS A 189 12.71 14.56 -4.18
CA LYS A 189 12.75 14.77 -2.72
C LYS A 189 11.34 14.86 -2.13
N ARG A 190 10.49 15.74 -2.70
CA ARG A 190 9.11 15.97 -2.21
C ARG A 190 8.23 14.74 -2.41
N PHE A 191 8.34 14.10 -3.59
CA PHE A 191 7.56 12.92 -3.92
C PHE A 191 7.92 11.75 -3.00
N ARG A 192 9.20 11.48 -2.76
CA ARG A 192 9.65 10.43 -1.84
C ARG A 192 9.15 10.67 -0.41
N ALA A 193 9.20 11.90 0.06
CA ALA A 193 8.74 12.24 1.40
C ALA A 193 7.23 11.99 1.59
N ALA A 194 6.41 12.36 0.60
CA ALA A 194 4.96 12.30 0.72
C ALA A 194 4.35 10.96 0.27
N VAL A 195 4.95 10.29 -0.72
CA VAL A 195 4.41 9.05 -1.32
C VAL A 195 5.08 7.79 -0.75
N GLY A 196 6.35 7.90 -0.34
CA GLY A 196 7.10 6.77 0.21
C GLY A 196 7.99 6.03 -0.79
N ALA A 197 7.98 6.41 -2.07
CA ALA A 197 8.85 5.85 -3.11
C ALA A 197 9.33 6.94 -4.06
N SER A 198 10.39 6.68 -4.86
CA SER A 198 10.76 7.60 -5.94
C SER A 198 9.69 7.63 -7.03
N PRO A 199 9.56 8.73 -7.79
CA PRO A 199 8.64 8.80 -8.93
C PRO A 199 8.83 7.62 -9.92
N LYS A 200 10.08 7.21 -10.16
CA LYS A 200 10.40 6.08 -11.04
C LYS A 200 9.85 4.76 -10.51
N LYS A 201 10.04 4.47 -9.21
CA LYS A 201 9.53 3.25 -8.58
C LYS A 201 8.00 3.24 -8.51
N PHE A 202 7.41 4.37 -8.18
CA PHE A 202 5.96 4.53 -8.16
C PHE A 202 5.36 4.31 -9.56
N SER A 203 5.96 4.91 -10.60
CA SER A 203 5.55 4.67 -12.00
C SER A 203 5.61 3.20 -12.40
N SER A 204 6.64 2.46 -11.96
CA SER A 204 6.75 1.01 -12.18
C SER A 204 5.58 0.25 -11.51
N ILE A 205 5.22 0.59 -10.26
CA ILE A 205 4.06 -0.01 -9.58
C ILE A 205 2.77 0.27 -10.35
N VAL A 206 2.53 1.54 -10.72
CA VAL A 206 1.34 1.93 -11.50
C VAL A 206 1.27 1.18 -12.83
N ARG A 207 2.39 1.05 -13.54
CA ARG A 207 2.49 0.34 -14.82
C ARG A 207 2.10 -1.14 -14.68
N LEU A 208 2.67 -1.83 -13.70
CA LEU A 208 2.38 -3.25 -13.46
C LEU A 208 0.93 -3.47 -12.97
N LYS A 209 0.38 -2.59 -12.14
CA LYS A 209 -1.03 -2.63 -11.75
C LYS A 209 -1.96 -2.47 -12.97
N ASN A 210 -1.69 -1.50 -13.85
CA ASN A 210 -2.48 -1.31 -15.07
C ASN A 210 -2.41 -2.53 -15.99
N LEU A 211 -1.23 -3.14 -16.10
CA LEU A 211 -1.04 -4.36 -16.88
C LEU A 211 -1.91 -5.51 -16.35
N LEU A 212 -1.91 -5.75 -15.04
CA LEU A 212 -2.74 -6.79 -14.43
C LEU A 212 -4.24 -6.56 -14.64
N GLN A 213 -4.70 -5.31 -14.67
CA GLN A 213 -6.11 -4.96 -14.91
C GLN A 213 -6.55 -5.14 -16.38
N GLN A 214 -5.60 -5.10 -17.32
CA GLN A 214 -5.90 -5.22 -18.75
C GLN A 214 -5.95 -6.68 -19.24
N PHE A 215 -5.40 -7.62 -18.50
CA PHE A 215 -5.48 -9.04 -18.80
C PHE A 215 -6.87 -9.61 -18.37
N PRO A 216 -7.58 -10.42 -19.16
CA PRO A 216 -7.19 -11.21 -20.33
C PRO A 216 -7.60 -10.61 -21.70
N LYS A 217 -7.64 -9.31 -21.85
CA LYS A 217 -8.19 -8.65 -23.03
C LYS A 217 -7.23 -8.63 -24.27
N THR A 218 -5.98 -9.01 -24.09
CA THR A 218 -4.95 -8.97 -25.14
C THR A 218 -4.36 -10.36 -25.39
N GLY A 219 -4.13 -10.70 -26.67
CA GLY A 219 -3.85 -12.07 -27.10
C GLY A 219 -2.44 -12.61 -26.81
N SER A 220 -1.43 -11.79 -26.49
CA SER A 220 -0.04 -12.21 -26.32
C SER A 220 0.63 -11.51 -25.15
N LEU A 221 1.33 -12.29 -24.30
CA LEU A 221 2.15 -11.74 -23.19
C LEU A 221 3.26 -10.81 -23.69
N THR A 222 3.77 -11.04 -24.88
CA THR A 222 4.80 -10.21 -25.51
C THR A 222 4.22 -8.85 -25.90
N GLU A 223 3.04 -8.83 -26.53
CA GLU A 223 2.33 -7.59 -26.88
C GLU A 223 1.97 -6.80 -25.62
N LEU A 224 1.48 -7.48 -24.59
CA LEU A 224 1.17 -6.87 -23.30
C LEU A 224 2.39 -6.18 -22.67
N GLY A 225 3.57 -6.82 -22.73
CA GLY A 225 4.83 -6.23 -22.25
C GLY A 225 5.22 -4.97 -23.04
N TYR A 226 5.09 -4.99 -24.36
CA TYR A 226 5.39 -3.82 -25.22
C TYR A 226 4.38 -2.68 -24.97
N GLU A 227 3.08 -2.97 -24.91
CA GLU A 227 2.05 -1.98 -24.61
C GLU A 227 2.24 -1.34 -23.21
N ALA A 228 2.71 -2.13 -22.26
CA ALA A 228 3.09 -1.64 -20.94
C ALA A 228 4.42 -0.86 -20.93
N GLY A 229 5.09 -0.71 -22.07
CA GLY A 229 6.30 0.11 -22.21
C GLY A 229 7.59 -0.55 -21.68
N PHE A 230 7.65 -1.88 -21.62
CA PHE A 230 8.89 -2.59 -21.34
C PHE A 230 9.78 -2.64 -22.58
N TYR A 231 11.09 -2.48 -22.37
CA TYR A 231 12.07 -2.44 -23.45
C TYR A 231 12.24 -3.81 -24.12
N ASP A 232 12.24 -4.88 -23.31
CA ASP A 232 12.37 -6.25 -23.77
C ASP A 232 11.60 -7.22 -22.87
N GLN A 233 11.40 -8.44 -23.38
CA GLN A 233 10.66 -9.49 -22.71
C GLN A 233 11.36 -9.99 -21.42
N ALA A 234 12.68 -10.03 -21.39
CA ALA A 234 13.43 -10.51 -20.21
C ALA A 234 13.26 -9.53 -19.03
N HIS A 235 13.33 -8.23 -19.29
CA HIS A 235 13.07 -7.18 -18.31
C HIS A 235 11.62 -7.23 -17.81
N PHE A 236 10.65 -7.41 -18.73
CA PHE A 236 9.25 -7.59 -18.37
C PHE A 236 9.04 -8.78 -17.43
N ILE A 237 9.52 -9.97 -17.80
CA ILE A 237 9.36 -11.20 -16.99
C ILE A 237 10.00 -11.00 -15.60
N LYS A 238 11.18 -10.39 -15.53
CA LYS A 238 11.89 -10.14 -14.27
C LYS A 238 11.10 -9.20 -13.34
N GLU A 239 10.64 -8.05 -13.85
CA GLU A 239 9.84 -7.10 -13.05
C GLU A 239 8.50 -7.70 -12.66
N PHE A 240 7.82 -8.38 -13.57
CA PHE A 240 6.55 -9.04 -13.29
C PHE A 240 6.69 -10.11 -12.20
N LYS A 241 7.71 -10.98 -12.30
CA LYS A 241 7.98 -12.02 -11.29
C LYS A 241 8.32 -11.41 -9.92
N ALA A 242 9.10 -10.34 -9.87
CA ALA A 242 9.35 -9.64 -8.61
C ALA A 242 8.06 -9.09 -8.01
N PHE A 243 7.17 -8.52 -8.85
CA PHE A 243 5.93 -7.89 -8.43
C PHE A 243 4.87 -8.89 -7.96
N THR A 244 4.70 -10.02 -8.66
CA THR A 244 3.62 -11.01 -8.41
C THR A 244 4.09 -12.27 -7.68
N GLY A 245 5.38 -12.57 -7.73
CA GLY A 245 5.97 -13.83 -7.24
C GLY A 245 5.97 -14.96 -8.27
N ASP A 246 5.34 -14.75 -9.44
CA ASP A 246 5.19 -15.75 -10.48
C ASP A 246 5.57 -15.19 -11.85
N THR A 247 5.94 -16.06 -12.79
CA THR A 247 6.11 -15.63 -14.19
C THR A 247 4.75 -15.22 -14.78
N PRO A 248 4.71 -14.31 -15.77
CA PRO A 248 3.45 -13.91 -16.40
C PRO A 248 2.61 -15.11 -16.84
N GLU A 249 3.23 -16.09 -17.51
CA GLU A 249 2.56 -17.29 -17.98
C GLU A 249 1.89 -18.10 -16.85
N ASN A 250 2.61 -18.33 -15.73
CA ASN A 250 2.08 -19.10 -14.61
C ASN A 250 0.98 -18.31 -13.87
N PHE A 251 1.21 -17.01 -13.68
CA PHE A 251 0.26 -16.14 -12.99
C PHE A 251 -1.10 -16.11 -13.70
N PHE A 252 -1.08 -15.90 -15.01
CA PHE A 252 -2.32 -15.82 -15.79
C PHE A 252 -2.99 -17.18 -16.08
N ARG A 253 -2.26 -18.28 -15.93
CA ARG A 253 -2.86 -19.63 -16.01
C ARG A 253 -3.70 -19.98 -14.76
N GLN A 254 -3.46 -19.29 -13.64
CA GLN A 254 -4.14 -19.55 -12.37
C GLN A 254 -5.38 -18.66 -12.14
N LEU A 255 -5.62 -17.68 -13.02
CA LEU A 255 -6.81 -16.82 -13.03
C LEU A 255 -7.94 -17.42 -13.86
#